data_530055576e6203a32ab2c0191ae3695d
#
_entry.id   530055576e6203a32ab2c0191ae3695d
#
_cell.length_a   1.000
_cell.length_b   1.000
_cell.length_c   1.000
_cell.angle_alpha   90.00
_cell.angle_beta   90.00
_cell.angle_gamma   90.00
#
_symmetry.space_group_name_H-M   'P 1'
#
loop_
_entity.id
_entity.type
_entity.pdbx_description
1 polymer ?
#
loop_
_entity_poly.entity_id
_entity_poly.type
_entity_poly.pdbx_seq_one_letter_code
_entity_poly.pdbx_strand_id
1 'polypeptide(L)'
;MPFLDHPRGRAYYRHWAAEQPRAAVIFLHGFGEHTGLYHRYGFALNAAGIDLWAVDQFGHGLSPGDRGNFGTIEDSSALADGLTELAAGKRPGLPTFAQGHSFGAVVTLFRLLGQPDRYRGGIISGAPLVAVPALVDADTTIDLPPDALSSDPFYLDAMQNDPLAFVEADGAALVRELDRGWDRFGAELAGLSVPTLAVHGSNDVIAPVGAVRAYAEQVGALRCAEFPGARHDILNEAGHRAVAAAIIDFIGGQLS
;
A
#
# COMPACT_ATOMS: atom_id res chain seq x y z
N MET A 1 20.63 -7.05 -10.56
CA MET A 1 19.49 -6.13 -10.41
C MET A 1 18.46 -6.78 -9.51
N PRO A 2 17.71 -6.04 -8.71
CA PRO A 2 16.77 -6.59 -7.74
C PRO A 2 15.46 -6.99 -8.43
N PHE A 3 15.40 -8.22 -8.90
CA PHE A 3 14.19 -8.80 -9.48
C PHE A 3 13.75 -10.03 -8.71
N LEU A 4 12.44 -10.19 -8.58
CA LEU A 4 11.76 -11.32 -7.99
C LEU A 4 11.13 -12.16 -9.12
N ASP A 5 11.39 -13.46 -9.12
CA ASP A 5 10.81 -14.36 -10.13
C ASP A 5 9.33 -14.65 -9.81
N HIS A 6 8.48 -14.60 -10.84
CA HIS A 6 7.05 -14.89 -10.77
C HIS A 6 6.60 -15.53 -12.11
N PRO A 7 5.54 -16.36 -12.14
CA PRO A 7 5.07 -16.98 -13.40
C PRO A 7 4.73 -15.96 -14.50
N ARG A 8 4.28 -14.76 -14.17
CA ARG A 8 3.99 -13.67 -15.11
C ARG A 8 5.23 -12.90 -15.58
N GLY A 9 6.41 -13.18 -15.05
CA GLY A 9 7.65 -12.51 -15.39
C GLY A 9 8.39 -12.03 -14.15
N ARG A 10 9.52 -11.36 -14.36
CA ARG A 10 10.37 -10.88 -13.25
C ARG A 10 9.94 -9.50 -12.79
N ALA A 11 9.44 -9.39 -11.57
CA ALA A 11 9.02 -8.13 -10.97
C ALA A 11 10.22 -7.42 -10.32
N TYR A 12 10.34 -6.11 -10.56
CA TYR A 12 11.36 -5.28 -9.93
C TYR A 12 10.99 -5.00 -8.48
N TYR A 13 11.97 -5.10 -7.57
CA TYR A 13 11.78 -4.69 -6.19
C TYR A 13 12.86 -3.72 -5.72
N ARG A 14 12.56 -2.98 -4.67
CA ARG A 14 13.49 -2.08 -3.99
C ARG A 14 13.57 -2.42 -2.50
N HIS A 15 14.76 -2.29 -1.95
CA HIS A 15 15.01 -2.50 -0.53
C HIS A 15 15.74 -1.29 0.05
N TRP A 16 15.14 -0.65 1.03
CA TRP A 16 15.78 0.34 1.88
C TRP A 16 16.22 -0.37 3.16
N ALA A 17 17.49 -0.77 3.16
CA ALA A 17 18.07 -1.58 4.22
C ALA A 17 18.53 -0.71 5.40
N ALA A 18 17.98 -0.95 6.58
CA ALA A 18 18.48 -0.36 7.82
C ALA A 18 19.80 -1.03 8.24
N GLU A 19 20.68 -0.29 8.88
CA GLU A 19 21.96 -0.84 9.36
C GLU A 19 21.74 -1.91 10.43
N GLN A 20 20.83 -1.64 11.37
CA GLN A 20 20.44 -2.56 12.45
C GLN A 20 18.90 -2.67 12.47
N PRO A 21 18.30 -3.49 11.60
CA PRO A 21 16.85 -3.57 11.48
C PRO A 21 16.25 -4.30 12.67
N ARG A 22 15.14 -3.75 13.18
CA ARG A 22 14.31 -4.34 14.23
C ARG A 22 12.96 -4.89 13.72
N ALA A 23 12.62 -4.55 12.48
CA ALA A 23 11.43 -5.05 11.77
C ALA A 23 11.62 -4.95 10.26
N ALA A 24 10.81 -5.70 9.51
CA ALA A 24 10.69 -5.58 8.06
C ALA A 24 9.26 -5.20 7.67
N VAL A 25 9.11 -4.27 6.74
CA VAL A 25 7.84 -3.88 6.12
C VAL A 25 7.84 -4.35 4.68
N ILE A 26 6.79 -5.08 4.28
CA ILE A 26 6.54 -5.51 2.90
C ILE A 26 5.46 -4.60 2.32
N PHE A 27 5.80 -3.81 1.32
CA PHE A 27 4.99 -2.71 0.83
C PHE A 27 4.52 -2.91 -0.61
N LEU A 28 3.23 -2.66 -0.84
CA LEU A 28 2.57 -2.64 -2.14
C LEU A 28 2.02 -1.23 -2.41
N HIS A 29 2.40 -0.64 -3.55
CA HIS A 29 1.96 0.69 -3.98
C HIS A 29 0.55 0.70 -4.59
N GLY A 30 0.00 1.87 -4.89
CA GLY A 30 -1.28 2.09 -5.55
C GLY A 30 -1.20 2.12 -7.08
N PHE A 31 -2.35 2.40 -7.72
CA PHE A 31 -2.47 2.55 -9.17
C PHE A 31 -1.65 3.76 -9.65
N GLY A 32 -0.97 3.58 -10.77
CA GLY A 32 -0.17 4.64 -11.40
C GLY A 32 1.18 4.92 -10.77
N GLU A 33 1.45 4.32 -9.61
CA GLU A 33 2.67 4.51 -8.84
C GLU A 33 3.72 3.44 -9.12
N HIS A 34 4.87 3.58 -8.49
CA HIS A 34 5.94 2.58 -8.42
C HIS A 34 6.85 2.85 -7.21
N THR A 35 7.71 1.89 -6.87
CA THR A 35 8.58 1.98 -5.69
C THR A 35 9.49 3.21 -5.66
N GLY A 36 9.85 3.77 -6.81
CA GLY A 36 10.68 4.97 -6.91
C GLY A 36 10.07 6.22 -6.27
N LEU A 37 8.75 6.32 -6.18
CA LEU A 37 8.06 7.46 -5.57
C LEU A 37 8.14 7.47 -4.03
N TYR A 38 8.58 6.39 -3.42
CA TYR A 38 8.56 6.19 -1.97
C TYR A 38 9.92 6.39 -1.28
N HIS A 39 10.88 7.10 -1.91
CA HIS A 39 12.20 7.32 -1.33
C HIS A 39 12.15 8.02 0.02
N ARG A 40 11.37 9.10 0.15
CA ARG A 40 11.25 9.85 1.41
C ARG A 40 10.73 8.98 2.54
N TYR A 41 9.73 8.17 2.24
CA TYR A 41 9.14 7.22 3.18
C TYR A 41 10.14 6.10 3.54
N GLY A 42 10.78 5.50 2.53
CA GLY A 42 11.79 4.46 2.74
C GLY A 42 12.96 4.92 3.60
N PHE A 43 13.45 6.14 3.39
CA PHE A 43 14.51 6.70 4.24
C PHE A 43 14.05 6.99 5.66
N ALA A 44 12.79 7.41 5.87
CA ALA A 44 12.24 7.63 7.21
C ALA A 44 12.17 6.31 8.00
N LEU A 45 11.69 5.23 7.40
CA LEU A 45 11.68 3.90 8.02
C LEU A 45 13.10 3.38 8.28
N ASN A 46 13.99 3.51 7.30
CA ASN A 46 15.39 3.09 7.41
C ASN A 46 16.08 3.77 8.61
N ALA A 47 15.92 5.10 8.74
CA ALA A 47 16.47 5.86 9.86
C ALA A 47 15.91 5.43 11.24
N ALA A 48 14.72 4.83 11.27
CA ALA A 48 14.10 4.28 12.47
C ALA A 48 14.45 2.78 12.72
N GLY A 49 15.37 2.21 11.95
CA GLY A 49 15.75 0.81 12.07
C GLY A 49 14.68 -0.15 11.54
N ILE A 50 13.99 0.22 10.48
CA ILE A 50 12.97 -0.61 9.83
C ILE A 50 13.36 -0.82 8.37
N ASP A 51 13.53 -2.09 7.97
CA ASP A 51 13.74 -2.45 6.57
C ASP A 51 12.44 -2.25 5.79
N LEU A 52 12.49 -1.51 4.67
CA LEU A 52 11.36 -1.44 3.74
C LEU A 52 11.69 -2.23 2.47
N TRP A 53 10.83 -3.20 2.16
CA TRP A 53 10.84 -4.00 0.94
C TRP A 53 9.61 -3.66 0.12
N ALA A 54 9.79 -3.14 -1.07
CA ALA A 54 8.69 -2.75 -1.94
C ALA A 54 8.88 -3.35 -3.34
N VAL A 55 7.79 -3.73 -4.01
CA VAL A 55 7.81 -4.28 -5.37
C VAL A 55 7.03 -3.36 -6.30
N ASP A 56 7.55 -3.14 -7.50
CA ASP A 56 6.77 -2.61 -8.61
C ASP A 56 5.81 -3.72 -9.04
N GLN A 57 4.51 -3.52 -8.82
CA GLN A 57 3.51 -4.51 -9.19
C GLN A 57 3.40 -4.63 -10.73
N PHE A 58 2.83 -5.70 -11.24
CA PHE A 58 2.70 -5.88 -12.69
C PHE A 58 1.99 -4.68 -13.34
N GLY A 59 2.42 -4.33 -14.57
CA GLY A 59 1.91 -3.16 -15.28
C GLY A 59 2.35 -1.80 -14.72
N HIS A 60 3.28 -1.77 -13.75
CA HIS A 60 3.77 -0.55 -13.10
C HIS A 60 5.30 -0.54 -12.99
N GLY A 61 5.85 0.66 -12.97
CA GLY A 61 7.28 0.88 -12.77
C GLY A 61 8.15 0.12 -13.78
N LEU A 62 9.11 -0.65 -13.26
CA LEU A 62 10.04 -1.49 -14.02
C LEU A 62 9.60 -2.96 -14.14
N SER A 63 8.42 -3.30 -13.63
CA SER A 63 7.84 -4.63 -13.76
C SER A 63 7.09 -4.80 -15.08
N PRO A 64 7.03 -6.02 -15.64
CA PRO A 64 6.36 -6.28 -16.91
C PRO A 64 4.83 -6.20 -16.78
N GLY A 65 4.15 -6.14 -17.93
CA GLY A 65 2.70 -6.13 -18.07
C GLY A 65 2.18 -4.89 -18.76
N ASP A 66 0.92 -4.92 -19.15
CA ASP A 66 0.22 -3.78 -19.73
C ASP A 66 0.02 -2.71 -18.67
N ARG A 67 0.20 -1.44 -19.04
CA ARG A 67 0.16 -0.31 -18.13
C ARG A 67 -1.15 -0.25 -17.35
N GLY A 68 -1.07 -0.20 -16.02
CA GLY A 68 -2.22 -0.17 -15.12
C GLY A 68 -2.81 -1.54 -14.77
N ASN A 69 -2.35 -2.62 -15.41
CA ASN A 69 -2.88 -3.95 -15.18
C ASN A 69 -2.09 -4.73 -14.11
N PHE A 70 -2.51 -4.63 -12.87
CA PHE A 70 -1.93 -5.41 -11.74
C PHE A 70 -2.05 -6.94 -11.91
N GLY A 71 -2.97 -7.41 -12.75
CA GLY A 71 -3.45 -8.79 -12.75
C GLY A 71 -4.53 -9.00 -11.70
N THR A 72 -4.34 -9.97 -10.83
CA THR A 72 -5.27 -10.30 -9.75
C THR A 72 -4.69 -9.94 -8.38
N ILE A 73 -5.55 -9.91 -7.34
CA ILE A 73 -5.11 -9.81 -5.95
C ILE A 73 -4.14 -10.93 -5.60
N GLU A 74 -4.34 -12.13 -6.16
CA GLU A 74 -3.47 -13.28 -5.96
C GLU A 74 -2.08 -13.06 -6.58
N ASP A 75 -1.98 -12.44 -7.75
CA ASP A 75 -0.70 -12.07 -8.37
C ASP A 75 0.08 -11.09 -7.47
N SER A 76 -0.56 -10.03 -7.02
CA SER A 76 0.04 -9.04 -6.10
C SER A 76 0.38 -9.66 -4.74
N SER A 77 -0.45 -10.58 -4.24
CA SER A 77 -0.17 -11.34 -3.02
C SER A 77 1.05 -12.24 -3.16
N ALA A 78 1.20 -12.91 -4.31
CA ALA A 78 2.37 -13.75 -4.59
C ALA A 78 3.68 -12.93 -4.65
N LEU A 79 3.63 -11.72 -5.21
CA LEU A 79 4.77 -10.79 -5.17
C LEU A 79 5.15 -10.41 -3.72
N ALA A 80 4.16 -10.11 -2.88
CA ALA A 80 4.41 -9.81 -1.48
C ALA A 80 4.89 -11.06 -0.70
N ASP A 81 4.45 -12.28 -1.06
CA ASP A 81 4.96 -13.53 -0.50
C ASP A 81 6.43 -13.72 -0.82
N GLY A 82 6.82 -13.56 -2.08
CA GLY A 82 8.20 -13.67 -2.50
C GLY A 82 9.11 -12.64 -1.83
N LEU A 83 8.64 -11.38 -1.65
CA LEU A 83 9.37 -10.38 -0.88
C LEU A 83 9.51 -10.77 0.60
N THR A 84 8.46 -11.33 1.19
CA THR A 84 8.48 -11.78 2.59
C THR A 84 9.52 -12.89 2.78
N GLU A 85 9.57 -13.85 1.86
CA GLU A 85 10.56 -14.94 1.87
C GLU A 85 11.99 -14.42 1.67
N LEU A 86 12.16 -13.47 0.75
CA LEU A 86 13.45 -12.83 0.50
C LEU A 86 13.95 -12.06 1.72
N ALA A 87 13.06 -11.30 2.37
CA ALA A 87 13.35 -10.55 3.60
C ALA A 87 13.73 -11.51 4.74
N ALA A 88 12.94 -12.56 4.95
CA ALA A 88 13.22 -13.58 5.97
C ALA A 88 14.55 -14.32 5.71
N GLY A 89 14.88 -14.61 4.44
CA GLY A 89 16.14 -15.22 4.06
C GLY A 89 17.36 -14.32 4.33
N LYS A 90 17.21 -13.00 4.12
CA LYS A 90 18.29 -12.04 4.38
C LYS A 90 18.42 -11.62 5.84
N ARG A 91 17.33 -11.60 6.57
CA ARG A 91 17.22 -11.15 7.96
C ARG A 91 16.33 -12.10 8.77
N PRO A 92 16.81 -13.32 9.07
CA PRO A 92 16.02 -14.31 9.80
C PRO A 92 15.56 -13.79 11.16
N GLY A 93 14.29 -14.04 11.49
CA GLY A 93 13.70 -13.72 12.79
C GLY A 93 13.20 -12.28 12.95
N LEU A 94 13.33 -11.41 11.94
CA LEU A 94 12.73 -10.08 12.01
C LEU A 94 11.19 -10.17 11.97
N PRO A 95 10.48 -9.49 12.89
CA PRO A 95 9.04 -9.30 12.81
C PRO A 95 8.67 -8.63 11.49
N THR A 96 7.68 -9.18 10.79
CA THR A 96 7.25 -8.69 9.48
C THR A 96 5.90 -7.99 9.59
N PHE A 97 5.78 -6.84 8.93
CA PHE A 97 4.58 -6.05 8.78
C PHE A 97 4.16 -6.03 7.31
N ALA A 98 2.86 -6.24 7.05
CA ALA A 98 2.31 -6.02 5.72
C ALA A 98 1.85 -4.57 5.59
N GLN A 99 2.18 -3.93 4.47
CA GLN A 99 1.74 -2.56 4.21
C GLN A 99 1.29 -2.40 2.76
N GLY A 100 0.27 -1.55 2.56
CA GLY A 100 -0.15 -1.17 1.22
C GLY A 100 -0.80 0.20 1.18
N HIS A 101 -0.74 0.80 -0.02
CA HIS A 101 -1.41 2.04 -0.35
C HIS A 101 -2.48 1.80 -1.41
N SER A 102 -3.67 2.42 -1.26
CA SER A 102 -4.76 2.35 -2.23
C SER A 102 -5.09 0.90 -2.62
N PHE A 103 -4.95 0.46 -3.88
CA PHE A 103 -5.09 -0.94 -4.27
C PHE A 103 -4.15 -1.87 -3.49
N GLY A 104 -2.92 -1.45 -3.23
CA GLY A 104 -2.00 -2.19 -2.37
C GLY A 104 -2.53 -2.41 -0.95
N ALA A 105 -3.36 -1.49 -0.43
CA ALA A 105 -4.03 -1.66 0.86
C ALA A 105 -5.11 -2.75 0.80
N VAL A 106 -5.84 -2.85 -0.31
CA VAL A 106 -6.80 -3.94 -0.56
C VAL A 106 -6.10 -5.29 -0.51
N VAL A 107 -5.01 -5.44 -1.28
CA VAL A 107 -4.19 -6.67 -1.27
C VAL A 107 -3.66 -6.97 0.13
N THR A 108 -3.18 -5.95 0.84
CA THR A 108 -2.67 -6.09 2.22
C THR A 108 -3.74 -6.66 3.14
N LEU A 109 -4.96 -6.14 3.12
CA LEU A 109 -6.06 -6.65 3.93
C LEU A 109 -6.44 -8.10 3.56
N PHE A 110 -6.44 -8.44 2.27
CA PHE A 110 -6.63 -9.84 1.84
C PHE A 110 -5.61 -10.77 2.50
N ARG A 111 -4.37 -10.34 2.60
CA ARG A 111 -3.29 -11.12 3.21
C ARG A 111 -3.46 -11.23 4.73
N LEU A 112 -3.79 -10.12 5.40
CA LEU A 112 -4.02 -10.11 6.86
C LEU A 112 -5.20 -10.99 7.27
N LEU A 113 -6.27 -11.02 6.46
CA LEU A 113 -7.42 -11.91 6.69
C LEU A 113 -7.10 -13.37 6.38
N GLY A 114 -6.31 -13.63 5.33
CA GLY A 114 -6.02 -15.01 4.89
C GLY A 114 -4.84 -15.66 5.61
N GLN A 115 -3.90 -14.90 6.14
CA GLN A 115 -2.63 -15.37 6.72
C GLN A 115 -2.26 -14.56 7.98
N PRO A 116 -3.13 -14.49 9.01
CA PRO A 116 -2.92 -13.58 10.15
C PRO A 116 -1.63 -13.88 10.93
N ASP A 117 -1.24 -15.14 11.06
CA ASP A 117 -0.06 -15.54 11.83
C ASP A 117 1.28 -15.15 11.17
N ARG A 118 1.24 -14.71 9.92
CA ARG A 118 2.44 -14.33 9.17
C ARG A 118 2.94 -12.93 9.51
N TYR A 119 2.07 -12.08 10.07
CA TYR A 119 2.36 -10.67 10.26
C TYR A 119 2.23 -10.24 11.71
N ARG A 120 3.19 -9.45 12.18
CA ARG A 120 3.14 -8.80 13.49
C ARG A 120 2.13 -7.65 13.51
N GLY A 121 1.87 -7.05 12.37
CA GLY A 121 0.91 -5.96 12.20
C GLY A 121 0.68 -5.62 10.73
N GLY A 122 -0.36 -4.85 10.48
CA GLY A 122 -0.73 -4.31 9.17
C GLY A 122 -0.70 -2.78 9.14
N ILE A 123 -0.38 -2.21 8.00
CA ILE A 123 -0.50 -0.78 7.74
C ILE A 123 -1.24 -0.60 6.41
N ILE A 124 -2.29 0.20 6.40
CA ILE A 124 -3.02 0.56 5.19
C ILE A 124 -3.10 2.07 5.05
N SER A 125 -2.95 2.58 3.84
CA SER A 125 -3.03 4.02 3.55
C SER A 125 -3.91 4.28 2.33
N GLY A 126 -4.76 5.33 2.38
CA GLY A 126 -5.69 5.64 1.31
C GLY A 126 -6.56 4.43 0.91
N ALA A 127 -7.00 3.62 1.87
CA ALA A 127 -7.62 2.34 1.62
C ALA A 127 -9.10 2.47 1.21
N PRO A 128 -9.50 2.03 -0.02
CA PRO A 128 -10.89 2.00 -0.46
C PRO A 128 -11.60 0.78 0.14
N LEU A 129 -12.17 0.90 1.35
CA LEU A 129 -12.79 -0.23 2.07
C LEU A 129 -14.23 -0.53 1.64
N VAL A 130 -14.85 0.35 0.88
CA VAL A 130 -16.19 0.21 0.32
C VAL A 130 -16.20 0.68 -1.12
N ALA A 131 -17.23 0.32 -1.88
CA ALA A 131 -17.40 0.75 -3.26
C ALA A 131 -17.32 2.29 -3.37
N VAL A 132 -16.44 2.75 -4.24
CA VAL A 132 -16.24 4.17 -4.55
C VAL A 132 -16.95 4.45 -5.87
N PRO A 133 -17.95 5.36 -5.95
CA PRO A 133 -18.73 5.58 -7.17
C PRO A 133 -17.90 5.84 -8.43
N ALA A 134 -16.76 6.50 -8.31
CA ALA A 134 -15.86 6.76 -9.44
C ALA A 134 -15.06 5.53 -9.91
N LEU A 135 -15.08 4.41 -9.16
CA LEU A 135 -14.31 3.20 -9.41
C LEU A 135 -15.20 1.94 -9.57
N VAL A 136 -16.50 2.11 -9.83
CA VAL A 136 -17.44 0.97 -9.98
C VAL A 136 -17.75 0.61 -11.44
N ASP A 137 -17.32 1.43 -12.39
CA ASP A 137 -17.54 1.18 -13.82
C ASP A 137 -16.29 0.61 -14.48
N ALA A 138 -16.33 -0.69 -14.78
CA ALA A 138 -15.21 -1.42 -15.39
C ALA A 138 -14.90 -0.99 -16.82
N ASP A 139 -15.81 -0.30 -17.49
CA ASP A 139 -15.59 0.23 -18.86
C ASP A 139 -14.96 1.64 -18.84
N THR A 140 -14.65 2.16 -17.65
CA THR A 140 -14.13 3.50 -17.47
C THR A 140 -12.60 3.50 -17.48
N THR A 141 -12.01 4.41 -18.25
CA THR A 141 -10.61 4.81 -18.08
C THR A 141 -10.49 5.49 -16.71
N ILE A 142 -9.60 4.98 -15.86
CA ILE A 142 -9.29 5.66 -14.62
C ILE A 142 -8.41 6.87 -14.94
N ASP A 143 -8.86 8.03 -14.49
CA ASP A 143 -8.13 9.30 -14.54
C ASP A 143 -8.11 9.88 -13.12
N LEU A 144 -6.91 9.94 -12.55
CA LEU A 144 -6.69 10.45 -11.19
C LEU A 144 -6.09 11.86 -11.29
N PRO A 145 -6.88 12.93 -11.12
CA PRO A 145 -6.33 14.26 -11.20
C PRO A 145 -5.26 14.49 -10.13
N PRO A 146 -4.09 15.03 -10.49
CA PRO A 146 -2.96 15.16 -9.57
C PRO A 146 -3.29 15.87 -8.26
N ASP A 147 -4.18 16.85 -8.30
CA ASP A 147 -4.63 17.60 -7.12
C ASP A 147 -5.56 16.79 -6.20
N ALA A 148 -6.10 15.64 -6.63
CA ALA A 148 -6.77 14.68 -5.75
C ALA A 148 -5.76 13.77 -5.02
N LEU A 149 -4.56 13.58 -5.59
CA LEU A 149 -3.54 12.68 -5.05
C LEU A 149 -2.80 13.31 -3.87
N SER A 150 -2.23 14.51 -4.03
CA SER A 150 -1.41 15.15 -3.00
C SER A 150 -1.46 16.68 -3.10
N SER A 151 -1.11 17.35 -2.01
CA SER A 151 -0.82 18.80 -2.00
C SER A 151 0.68 19.12 -2.04
N ASP A 152 1.54 18.11 -2.03
CA ASP A 152 3.00 18.28 -2.05
C ASP A 152 3.48 18.58 -3.48
N PRO A 153 3.96 19.79 -3.78
CA PRO A 153 4.38 20.15 -5.14
C PRO A 153 5.57 19.33 -5.65
N PHE A 154 6.44 18.85 -4.75
CA PHE A 154 7.55 17.99 -5.13
C PHE A 154 7.06 16.62 -5.62
N TYR A 155 6.07 16.05 -4.93
CA TYR A 155 5.49 14.78 -5.35
C TYR A 155 4.68 14.92 -6.66
N LEU A 156 3.91 15.99 -6.79
CA LEU A 156 3.15 16.28 -8.01
C LEU A 156 4.06 16.47 -9.23
N ASP A 157 5.19 17.15 -9.05
CA ASP A 157 6.21 17.29 -10.10
C ASP A 157 6.81 15.92 -10.47
N ALA A 158 7.09 15.07 -9.49
CA ALA A 158 7.57 13.71 -9.73
C ALA A 158 6.54 12.87 -10.49
N MET A 159 5.27 12.88 -10.08
CA MET A 159 4.20 12.17 -10.79
C MET A 159 4.04 12.63 -12.25
N GLN A 160 4.17 13.91 -12.51
CA GLN A 160 4.00 14.48 -13.83
C GLN A 160 5.20 14.22 -14.77
N ASN A 161 6.41 14.17 -14.23
CA ASN A 161 7.65 14.13 -15.01
C ASN A 161 8.35 12.74 -14.98
N ASP A 162 7.92 11.81 -14.14
CA ASP A 162 8.46 10.45 -14.10
C ASP A 162 7.79 9.58 -15.19
N PRO A 163 8.55 9.08 -16.17
CA PRO A 163 7.98 8.26 -17.25
C PRO A 163 7.42 6.91 -16.78
N LEU A 164 7.72 6.49 -15.55
CA LEU A 164 7.23 5.26 -14.95
C LEU A 164 5.92 5.44 -14.18
N ALA A 165 5.61 6.69 -13.79
CA ALA A 165 4.35 7.03 -13.15
C ALA A 165 3.28 7.36 -14.21
N PHE A 166 1.99 7.23 -13.84
CA PHE A 166 0.87 7.61 -14.69
C PHE A 166 -0.38 7.85 -13.84
N VAL A 167 -1.28 8.67 -14.34
CA VAL A 167 -2.57 8.97 -13.70
C VAL A 167 -3.74 8.42 -14.49
N GLU A 168 -3.51 7.98 -15.72
CA GLU A 168 -4.53 7.48 -16.64
C GLU A 168 -4.14 6.11 -17.21
N ALA A 169 -5.04 5.13 -17.13
CA ALA A 169 -4.94 3.84 -17.83
C ALA A 169 -6.31 3.13 -17.83
N ASP A 170 -6.39 2.02 -18.57
CA ASP A 170 -7.53 1.11 -18.52
C ASP A 170 -7.75 0.60 -17.09
N GLY A 171 -8.91 0.89 -16.54
CA GLY A 171 -9.29 0.56 -15.17
C GLY A 171 -9.96 -0.80 -14.99
N ALA A 172 -10.30 -1.52 -16.07
CA ALA A 172 -11.14 -2.71 -16.00
C ALA A 172 -10.58 -3.80 -15.07
N ALA A 173 -9.26 -4.02 -15.08
CA ALA A 173 -8.63 -4.98 -14.18
C ALA A 173 -8.67 -4.51 -12.72
N LEU A 174 -8.38 -3.23 -12.47
CA LEU A 174 -8.42 -2.65 -11.12
C LEU A 174 -9.82 -2.71 -10.53
N VAL A 175 -10.84 -2.28 -11.27
CA VAL A 175 -12.24 -2.25 -10.80
C VAL A 175 -12.71 -3.66 -10.41
N ARG A 176 -12.48 -4.67 -11.26
CA ARG A 176 -12.83 -6.07 -10.92
C ARG A 176 -12.21 -6.55 -9.62
N GLU A 177 -10.95 -6.21 -9.37
CA GLU A 177 -10.25 -6.65 -8.17
C GLU A 177 -10.68 -5.82 -6.94
N LEU A 178 -11.04 -4.55 -7.12
CA LEU A 178 -11.65 -3.74 -6.06
C LEU A 178 -13.01 -4.30 -5.65
N ASP A 179 -13.88 -4.68 -6.60
CA ASP A 179 -15.19 -5.30 -6.31
C ASP A 179 -15.02 -6.58 -5.46
N ARG A 180 -14.08 -7.45 -5.82
CA ARG A 180 -13.73 -8.64 -5.02
C ARG A 180 -13.27 -8.26 -3.60
N GLY A 181 -12.51 -7.16 -3.50
CA GLY A 181 -12.06 -6.60 -2.23
C GLY A 181 -13.23 -6.18 -1.36
N TRP A 182 -14.13 -5.38 -1.91
CA TRP A 182 -15.29 -4.86 -1.18
C TRP A 182 -16.22 -5.97 -0.73
N ASP A 183 -16.49 -6.96 -1.58
CA ASP A 183 -17.30 -8.13 -1.22
C ASP A 183 -16.69 -8.86 -0.02
N ARG A 184 -15.38 -9.11 -0.06
CA ARG A 184 -14.68 -9.78 1.01
C ARG A 184 -14.66 -8.96 2.30
N PHE A 185 -14.43 -7.65 2.22
CA PHE A 185 -14.39 -6.79 3.40
C PHE A 185 -15.75 -6.72 4.07
N GLY A 186 -16.84 -6.64 3.29
CA GLY A 186 -18.20 -6.70 3.82
C GLY A 186 -18.48 -7.98 4.61
N ALA A 187 -17.90 -9.12 4.17
CA ALA A 187 -18.11 -10.41 4.79
C ALA A 187 -17.14 -10.71 5.96
N GLU A 188 -15.85 -10.34 5.85
CA GLU A 188 -14.79 -10.88 6.69
C GLU A 188 -14.04 -9.84 7.53
N LEU A 189 -14.08 -8.53 7.19
CA LEU A 189 -13.22 -7.53 7.86
C LEU A 189 -13.49 -7.40 9.36
N ALA A 190 -14.71 -7.70 9.81
CA ALA A 190 -15.05 -7.77 11.23
C ALA A 190 -14.23 -8.82 11.99
N GLY A 191 -13.71 -9.83 11.30
CA GLY A 191 -12.85 -10.90 11.84
C GLY A 191 -11.35 -10.58 11.80
N LEU A 192 -10.95 -9.38 11.40
CA LEU A 192 -9.53 -8.99 11.39
C LEU A 192 -8.95 -9.07 12.80
N SER A 193 -7.94 -9.92 12.98
CA SER A 193 -7.27 -10.15 14.27
C SER A 193 -5.88 -9.52 14.36
N VAL A 194 -5.25 -9.26 13.22
CA VAL A 194 -3.91 -8.65 13.16
C VAL A 194 -4.01 -7.17 13.50
N PRO A 195 -3.26 -6.65 14.51
CA PRO A 195 -3.23 -5.22 14.79
C PRO A 195 -2.93 -4.42 13.52
N THR A 196 -3.81 -3.52 13.13
CA THR A 196 -3.71 -2.79 11.86
C THR A 196 -3.90 -1.29 12.08
N LEU A 197 -2.99 -0.50 11.51
CA LEU A 197 -3.09 0.95 11.45
C LEU A 197 -3.52 1.40 10.07
N ALA A 198 -4.63 2.10 9.97
CA ALA A 198 -4.99 2.89 8.80
C ALA A 198 -4.48 4.33 8.98
N VAL A 199 -3.65 4.82 8.06
CA VAL A 199 -3.31 6.24 7.95
C VAL A 199 -4.07 6.83 6.77
N HIS A 200 -4.81 7.92 6.98
CA HIS A 200 -5.75 8.42 5.98
C HIS A 200 -5.84 9.94 5.96
N GLY A 201 -5.94 10.52 4.77
CA GLY A 201 -6.16 11.94 4.60
C GLY A 201 -7.64 12.32 4.81
N SER A 202 -7.92 13.41 5.55
CA SER A 202 -9.30 13.85 5.74
C SER A 202 -9.94 14.40 4.46
N ASN A 203 -9.12 14.80 3.48
CA ASN A 203 -9.54 15.33 2.18
C ASN A 203 -9.31 14.33 1.04
N ASP A 204 -9.19 13.04 1.36
CA ASP A 204 -9.13 11.99 0.35
C ASP A 204 -10.50 11.85 -0.33
N VAL A 205 -10.56 12.31 -1.59
CA VAL A 205 -11.77 12.25 -2.43
C VAL A 205 -11.82 10.98 -3.28
N ILE A 206 -10.71 10.24 -3.39
CA ILE A 206 -10.60 8.99 -4.14
C ILE A 206 -11.09 7.83 -3.26
N ALA A 207 -10.62 7.75 -2.02
CA ALA A 207 -11.06 6.76 -1.04
C ALA A 207 -11.51 7.48 0.24
N PRO A 208 -12.75 7.96 0.34
CA PRO A 208 -13.19 8.78 1.47
C PRO A 208 -13.01 8.09 2.81
N VAL A 209 -12.41 8.78 3.77
CA VAL A 209 -12.04 8.26 5.11
C VAL A 209 -13.21 7.74 5.94
N GLY A 210 -14.44 8.11 5.60
CA GLY A 210 -15.65 7.71 6.33
C GLY A 210 -15.80 6.21 6.50
N ALA A 211 -15.47 5.42 5.47
CA ALA A 211 -15.53 3.96 5.54
C ALA A 211 -14.48 3.40 6.52
N VAL A 212 -13.27 3.95 6.50
CA VAL A 212 -12.19 3.53 7.42
C VAL A 212 -12.56 3.82 8.88
N ARG A 213 -13.16 4.99 9.15
CA ARG A 213 -13.68 5.33 10.49
C ARG A 213 -14.73 4.33 10.95
N ALA A 214 -15.73 4.06 10.09
CA ALA A 214 -16.81 3.14 10.42
C ALA A 214 -16.30 1.73 10.76
N TYR A 215 -15.34 1.22 10.00
CA TYR A 215 -14.72 -0.06 10.32
C TYR A 215 -13.85 0.01 11.58
N ALA A 216 -13.10 1.07 11.82
CA ALA A 216 -12.27 1.21 13.01
C ALA A 216 -13.10 1.27 14.31
N GLU A 217 -14.35 1.76 14.26
CA GLU A 217 -15.29 1.72 15.39
C GLU A 217 -15.80 0.29 15.70
N GLN A 218 -15.83 -0.59 14.70
CA GLN A 218 -16.39 -1.94 14.82
C GLN A 218 -15.34 -3.03 14.97
N VAL A 219 -14.14 -2.81 14.42
CA VAL A 219 -13.06 -3.81 14.34
C VAL A 219 -11.96 -3.46 15.31
N GLY A 220 -11.93 -4.13 16.46
CA GLY A 220 -11.00 -3.81 17.55
C GLY A 220 -9.51 -3.86 17.19
N ALA A 221 -9.14 -4.61 16.15
CA ALA A 221 -7.78 -4.70 15.64
C ALA A 221 -7.41 -3.54 14.69
N LEU A 222 -8.38 -2.78 14.16
CA LEU A 222 -8.16 -1.68 13.23
C LEU A 222 -8.20 -0.34 13.96
N ARG A 223 -7.15 0.46 13.81
CA ARG A 223 -7.08 1.85 14.27
C ARG A 223 -6.99 2.79 13.08
N CYS A 224 -7.67 3.92 13.13
CA CYS A 224 -7.57 4.98 12.13
C CYS A 224 -6.79 6.17 12.71
N ALA A 225 -5.69 6.54 12.04
CA ALA A 225 -4.99 7.81 12.26
C ALA A 225 -5.29 8.73 11.06
N GLU A 226 -6.04 9.78 11.31
CA GLU A 226 -6.47 10.72 10.29
C GLU A 226 -5.60 11.97 10.30
N PHE A 227 -5.24 12.43 9.11
CA PHE A 227 -4.39 13.61 8.91
C PHE A 227 -5.20 14.73 8.27
N PRO A 228 -5.45 15.82 9.02
CA PRO A 228 -6.28 16.93 8.55
C PRO A 228 -5.73 17.58 7.28
N GLY A 229 -6.60 17.76 6.29
CA GLY A 229 -6.27 18.41 5.02
C GLY A 229 -5.47 17.57 4.02
N ALA A 230 -4.93 16.44 4.44
CA ALA A 230 -4.18 15.54 3.57
C ALA A 230 -5.11 14.80 2.59
N ARG A 231 -4.57 14.45 1.44
CA ARG A 231 -5.26 13.81 0.30
C ARG A 231 -4.93 12.33 0.21
N HIS A 232 -5.13 11.72 -0.98
CA HIS A 232 -5.06 10.27 -1.18
C HIS A 232 -3.67 9.70 -0.92
N ASP A 233 -2.63 10.23 -1.58
CA ASP A 233 -1.26 9.73 -1.51
C ASP A 233 -0.55 10.17 -0.22
N ILE A 234 -1.18 9.82 0.89
CA ILE A 234 -0.85 10.29 2.25
C ILE A 234 0.63 10.08 2.62
N LEU A 235 1.29 9.03 2.11
CA LEU A 235 2.71 8.75 2.34
C LEU A 235 3.63 9.74 1.60
N ASN A 236 3.10 10.41 0.58
CA ASN A 236 3.76 11.39 -0.26
C ASN A 236 3.17 12.81 -0.13
N GLU A 237 2.32 13.03 0.87
CA GLU A 237 1.69 14.33 1.13
C GLU A 237 2.70 15.33 1.73
N ALA A 238 2.38 16.61 1.74
CA ALA A 238 3.18 17.64 2.38
C ALA A 238 3.47 17.31 3.86
N GLY A 239 2.51 16.68 4.53
CA GLY A 239 2.62 16.16 5.91
C GLY A 239 3.29 14.80 6.06
N HIS A 240 3.89 14.21 5.02
CA HIS A 240 4.43 12.84 5.00
C HIS A 240 5.31 12.46 6.19
N ARG A 241 6.03 13.41 6.80
CA ARG A 241 6.88 13.15 7.97
C ARG A 241 6.07 12.76 9.21
N ALA A 242 4.93 13.43 9.44
CA ALA A 242 4.03 13.10 10.55
C ALA A 242 3.36 11.73 10.31
N VAL A 243 3.02 11.42 9.06
CA VAL A 243 2.47 10.11 8.68
C VAL A 243 3.50 9.00 8.91
N ALA A 244 4.74 9.19 8.46
CA ALA A 244 5.83 8.24 8.70
C ALA A 244 6.09 8.04 10.21
N ALA A 245 6.08 9.11 11.01
CA ALA A 245 6.24 9.03 12.46
C ALA A 245 5.13 8.19 13.12
N ALA A 246 3.86 8.40 12.76
CA ALA A 246 2.74 7.62 13.27
C ALA A 246 2.87 6.11 12.94
N ILE A 247 3.35 5.79 11.73
CA ILE A 247 3.61 4.40 11.32
C ILE A 247 4.78 3.80 12.11
N ILE A 248 5.87 4.54 12.28
CA ILE A 248 7.05 4.10 13.05
C ILE A 248 6.67 3.85 14.51
N ASP A 249 5.87 4.73 15.12
CA ASP A 249 5.38 4.59 16.50
C ASP A 249 4.47 3.35 16.62
N PHE A 250 3.57 3.14 15.66
CA PHE A 250 2.74 1.92 15.62
C PHE A 250 3.59 0.65 15.55
N ILE A 251 4.55 0.58 14.63
CA ILE A 251 5.47 -0.55 14.52
C ILE A 251 6.21 -0.75 15.84
N GLY A 252 6.75 0.31 16.43
CA GLY A 252 7.45 0.26 17.72
C GLY A 252 6.58 -0.33 18.84
N GLY A 253 5.31 0.07 18.91
CA GLY A 253 4.34 -0.47 19.88
C GLY A 253 4.00 -1.94 19.70
N GLN A 254 4.15 -2.52 18.49
CA GLN A 254 3.95 -3.93 18.25
C GLN A 254 5.20 -4.79 18.52
N LEU A 255 6.36 -4.18 18.74
CA LEU A 255 7.63 -4.88 19.03
C LEU A 255 7.93 -5.00 20.53
N SER A 256 7.19 -4.26 21.37
CA SER A 256 7.32 -4.25 22.83
C SER A 256 6.63 -5.45 23.51
#